data_77364b54693a778abe683395d0edb66a
#
_entry.id   77364b54693a778abe683395d0edb66a
#
_cell.length_a   1.000
_cell.length_b   1.000
_cell.length_c   1.000
_cell.angle_alpha   90.00
_cell.angle_beta   90.00
_cell.angle_gamma   90.00
#
_symmetry.space_group_name_H-M   'P 1'
#
loop_
_entity.id
_entity.type
_entity.pdbx_description
1 polymer ?
#
loop_
_entity_poly.entity_id
_entity_poly.type
_entity_poly.pdbx_seq_one_letter_code
_entity_poly.pdbx_strand_id
1 'polypeptide(L)'
;MKIGVYGGSFNPCHLVHKQIVLRLLKEYGFERIVLLPTGNFYKKSNLAKGEERIHMLNLMFAEVPQVVICDYEFKNNLICTYRSLDYLQNLYKGDELYFIMGSDNLLHFDSWKRYTYILDTYNLFVIVRKDIDLAGCIEKFQGYKGKLELVDIDVEGISSSYIRDCISKNDYHSLENVLDSKVLDYLKEKHLYTKEYREYSIKEYTSDEEFLKNYNSDDYEKMSITTDITLFSVSDQETSNYRKKSEKCFSILLVKRDTAPFMNQYCIPGGFLSLDEKLLDSAKRVLFTEANLDDVYLEQFHTFSDIDRDIRGRVLSVSFIGLIDKATIVNDLKSKASFFDMSLGMEEDILTIYFKNESKEFSCKVKRIQDSYGIISYKEIENEYLAFDHLKIIATALEYLKEHIQAEDIIYHLLPKEFTLKELQMTYEAILGKKLIDSVFRRTIKEKVTPTEKFKNDGGHRPSRLYRCR
;
A
#
# COMPACT_ATOMS: atom_id res chain seq x y z
N MET A 1 -12.89 29.78 37.72
CA MET A 1 -13.70 29.75 36.48
C MET A 1 -13.77 28.34 35.96
N LYS A 2 -14.87 27.94 35.32
CA LYS A 2 -14.95 26.70 34.55
C LYS A 2 -14.48 26.96 33.10
N ILE A 3 -13.33 26.43 32.74
CA ILE A 3 -12.72 26.66 31.45
C ILE A 3 -12.73 25.38 30.63
N GLY A 4 -13.27 25.43 29.40
CA GLY A 4 -13.23 24.33 28.44
C GLY A 4 -12.07 24.48 27.46
N VAL A 5 -11.29 23.42 27.32
CA VAL A 5 -10.23 23.33 26.30
C VAL A 5 -10.73 22.41 25.20
N TYR A 6 -11.16 22.97 24.09
CA TYR A 6 -11.71 22.21 22.97
C TYR A 6 -10.63 21.92 21.95
N GLY A 7 -10.13 20.67 21.97
CA GLY A 7 -9.12 20.19 21.05
C GLY A 7 -9.71 19.71 19.72
N GLY A 8 -9.05 20.05 18.63
CA GLY A 8 -9.48 19.61 17.30
C GLY A 8 -8.56 20.02 16.16
N SER A 9 -8.70 19.39 15.02
CA SER A 9 -7.91 19.79 13.82
C SER A 9 -8.45 21.05 13.17
N PHE A 10 -9.76 21.34 13.27
CA PHE A 10 -10.43 22.49 12.65
C PHE A 10 -10.03 22.70 11.19
N ASN A 11 -10.16 21.68 10.37
CA ASN A 11 -9.57 21.58 9.03
C ASN A 11 -10.63 21.37 7.91
N PRO A 12 -11.44 22.39 7.54
CA PRO A 12 -11.63 23.69 8.19
C PRO A 12 -12.56 23.62 9.42
N CYS A 13 -12.60 24.71 10.19
CA CYS A 13 -13.66 24.91 11.16
C CYS A 13 -15.00 25.18 10.43
N HIS A 14 -16.12 24.79 11.04
CA HIS A 14 -17.47 24.90 10.44
C HIS A 14 -18.53 25.22 11.49
N LEU A 15 -19.78 25.51 11.06
CA LEU A 15 -20.83 25.99 11.94
C LEU A 15 -21.17 25.03 13.09
N VAL A 16 -21.00 23.73 12.91
CA VAL A 16 -21.18 22.75 14.02
C VAL A 16 -20.17 23.02 15.15
N HIS A 17 -18.91 23.34 14.85
CA HIS A 17 -17.95 23.72 15.89
C HIS A 17 -18.41 25.01 16.61
N LYS A 18 -18.94 25.99 15.87
CA LYS A 18 -19.48 27.23 16.46
C LYS A 18 -20.69 26.97 17.37
N GLN A 19 -21.61 26.14 16.90
CA GLN A 19 -22.80 25.74 17.67
C GLN A 19 -22.43 25.03 18.99
N ILE A 20 -21.49 24.07 18.91
CA ILE A 20 -20.97 23.37 20.11
C ILE A 20 -20.41 24.39 21.10
N VAL A 21 -19.53 25.28 20.67
CA VAL A 21 -18.89 26.28 21.55
C VAL A 21 -19.94 27.21 22.20
N LEU A 22 -20.89 27.69 21.40
CA LEU A 22 -21.95 28.58 21.93
C LEU A 22 -22.86 27.85 22.96
N ARG A 23 -23.16 26.58 22.71
CA ARG A 23 -23.94 25.79 23.69
C ARG A 23 -23.15 25.50 24.97
N LEU A 24 -21.86 25.20 24.86
CA LEU A 24 -20.99 25.01 26.02
C LEU A 24 -20.98 26.25 26.93
N LEU A 25 -20.85 27.44 26.32
CA LEU A 25 -20.92 28.70 27.06
C LEU A 25 -22.31 28.96 27.69
N LYS A 26 -23.38 28.69 26.96
CA LYS A 26 -24.74 29.05 27.37
C LYS A 26 -25.39 28.04 28.31
N GLU A 27 -25.18 26.74 28.06
CA GLU A 27 -25.96 25.65 28.64
C GLU A 27 -25.18 24.86 29.70
N TYR A 28 -23.82 24.81 29.59
CA TYR A 28 -22.98 23.96 30.44
C TYR A 28 -22.10 24.70 31.42
N GLY A 29 -22.33 26.02 31.56
CA GLY A 29 -21.69 26.85 32.58
C GLY A 29 -20.18 27.11 32.35
N PHE A 30 -19.68 26.92 31.13
CA PHE A 30 -18.33 27.35 30.82
C PHE A 30 -18.28 28.86 30.72
N GLU A 31 -17.33 29.46 31.43
CA GLU A 31 -17.09 30.91 31.39
C GLU A 31 -16.12 31.31 30.27
N ARG A 32 -15.29 30.36 29.82
CA ARG A 32 -14.34 30.50 28.74
C ARG A 32 -14.15 29.20 27.99
N ILE A 33 -13.99 29.28 26.66
CA ILE A 33 -13.59 28.16 25.82
C ILE A 33 -12.25 28.51 25.15
N VAL A 34 -11.26 27.67 25.38
CA VAL A 34 -9.96 27.73 24.68
C VAL A 34 -10.01 26.72 23.52
N LEU A 35 -9.98 27.23 22.29
CA LEU A 35 -9.84 26.39 21.11
C LEU A 35 -8.37 26.04 20.92
N LEU A 36 -8.07 24.74 20.88
CA LEU A 36 -6.73 24.20 20.78
C LEU A 36 -6.59 23.48 19.43
N PRO A 37 -6.24 24.19 18.34
CA PRO A 37 -5.98 23.56 17.06
C PRO A 37 -4.71 22.71 17.13
N THR A 38 -4.79 21.48 16.60
CA THR A 38 -3.64 20.55 16.53
C THR A 38 -2.48 21.16 15.77
N GLY A 39 -1.25 20.83 16.18
CA GLY A 39 -0.03 21.25 15.48
C GLY A 39 0.06 20.76 14.03
N ASN A 40 0.99 21.29 13.25
CA ASN A 40 1.20 20.92 11.84
C ASN A 40 1.70 19.47 11.68
N PHE A 41 2.29 18.90 12.68
CA PHE A 41 2.84 17.52 12.68
C PHE A 41 1.82 16.44 13.03
N TYR A 42 0.55 16.79 13.13
CA TYR A 42 -0.50 15.82 13.38
C TYR A 42 -0.78 15.02 12.09
N LYS A 43 -0.69 13.69 12.16
CA LYS A 43 -0.87 12.79 11.02
C LYS A 43 -2.32 12.80 10.49
N LYS A 44 -2.68 13.84 9.76
CA LYS A 44 -3.93 13.92 9.00
C LYS A 44 -3.63 14.34 7.57
N SER A 45 -4.08 13.54 6.62
CA SER A 45 -4.04 13.91 5.20
C SER A 45 -4.81 15.22 4.96
N ASN A 46 -4.29 16.07 4.10
CA ASN A 46 -4.91 17.35 3.71
C ASN A 46 -5.11 18.34 4.87
N LEU A 47 -4.21 18.37 5.85
CA LEU A 47 -4.24 19.35 6.92
C LEU A 47 -3.74 20.70 6.36
N ALA A 48 -4.58 21.74 6.39
CA ALA A 48 -4.14 23.10 6.07
C ALA A 48 -3.12 23.59 7.10
N LYS A 49 -2.23 24.51 6.71
CA LYS A 49 -1.23 25.09 7.62
C LYS A 49 -1.91 25.60 8.89
N GLY A 50 -1.22 25.50 10.03
CA GLY A 50 -1.74 25.94 11.32
C GLY A 50 -2.16 27.40 11.33
N GLU A 51 -1.41 28.25 10.64
CA GLU A 51 -1.73 29.68 10.47
C GLU A 51 -3.09 29.88 9.81
N GLU A 52 -3.40 29.12 8.75
CA GLU A 52 -4.68 29.19 8.04
C GLU A 52 -5.83 28.73 8.94
N ARG A 53 -5.62 27.64 9.69
CA ARG A 53 -6.62 27.09 10.60
C ARG A 53 -6.91 28.03 11.78
N ILE A 54 -5.87 28.65 12.34
CA ILE A 54 -5.98 29.68 13.39
C ILE A 54 -6.69 30.90 12.83
N HIS A 55 -6.36 31.35 11.61
CA HIS A 55 -7.01 32.49 10.98
C HIS A 55 -8.51 32.23 10.76
N MET A 56 -8.90 31.07 10.26
CA MET A 56 -10.31 30.68 10.10
C MET A 56 -11.06 30.67 11.43
N LEU A 57 -10.43 30.18 12.51
CA LEU A 57 -11.03 30.23 13.86
C LEU A 57 -11.19 31.68 14.35
N ASN A 58 -10.21 32.54 14.12
CA ASN A 58 -10.32 33.97 14.48
C ASN A 58 -11.48 34.65 13.72
N LEU A 59 -11.65 34.35 12.44
CA LEU A 59 -12.77 34.90 11.65
C LEU A 59 -14.13 34.42 12.22
N MET A 60 -14.26 33.12 12.52
CA MET A 60 -15.51 32.51 12.99
C MET A 60 -15.93 33.00 14.37
N PHE A 61 -14.98 33.23 15.26
CA PHE A 61 -15.25 33.58 16.67
C PHE A 61 -14.92 35.05 17.02
N ALA A 62 -14.71 35.90 16.04
CA ALA A 62 -14.37 37.33 16.25
C ALA A 62 -15.35 38.06 17.18
N GLU A 63 -16.63 37.69 17.19
CA GLU A 63 -17.69 38.34 17.95
C GLU A 63 -18.01 37.60 19.28
N VAL A 64 -17.21 36.58 19.68
CA VAL A 64 -17.43 35.77 20.88
C VAL A 64 -16.25 35.99 21.86
N PRO A 65 -16.29 36.98 22.73
CA PRO A 65 -15.15 37.36 23.57
C PRO A 65 -14.75 36.30 24.62
N GLN A 66 -15.62 35.32 24.90
CA GLN A 66 -15.31 34.19 25.78
C GLN A 66 -14.48 33.10 25.11
N VAL A 67 -14.27 33.19 23.79
CA VAL A 67 -13.46 32.23 23.05
C VAL A 67 -12.05 32.76 22.89
N VAL A 68 -11.07 31.92 23.23
CA VAL A 68 -9.64 32.19 23.05
C VAL A 68 -9.05 31.11 22.13
N ILE A 69 -8.28 31.52 21.13
CA ILE A 69 -7.60 30.57 20.24
C ILE A 69 -6.16 30.42 20.73
N CYS A 70 -5.79 29.17 21.06
CA CYS A 70 -4.46 28.86 21.59
C CYS A 70 -3.59 28.25 20.48
N ASP A 71 -2.54 28.94 20.10
CA ASP A 71 -1.59 28.53 19.07
C ASP A 71 -0.37 27.75 19.63
N TYR A 72 -0.45 27.32 20.88
CA TYR A 72 0.67 26.69 21.59
C TYR A 72 1.17 25.42 20.93
N GLU A 73 0.29 24.51 20.46
CA GLU A 73 0.70 23.29 19.76
C GLU A 73 1.40 23.60 18.44
N PHE A 74 0.90 24.61 17.73
CA PHE A 74 1.47 25.04 16.46
C PHE A 74 2.86 25.66 16.66
N LYS A 75 3.00 26.62 17.58
CA LYS A 75 4.27 27.33 17.84
C LYS A 75 5.36 26.41 18.40
N ASN A 76 4.99 25.36 19.11
CA ASN A 76 5.96 24.49 19.78
C ASN A 76 6.09 23.11 19.10
N ASN A 77 5.47 22.93 17.92
CA ASN A 77 5.50 21.67 17.19
C ASN A 77 5.11 20.45 18.04
N LEU A 78 4.08 20.61 18.87
CA LEU A 78 3.66 19.59 19.83
C LEU A 78 2.66 18.62 19.21
N ILE A 79 2.83 17.34 19.56
CA ILE A 79 1.91 16.24 19.18
C ILE A 79 1.30 15.55 20.43
N CYS A 80 1.43 16.15 21.60
CA CYS A 80 1.06 15.52 22.86
C CYS A 80 0.14 16.42 23.68
N THR A 81 -1.12 16.12 23.72
CA THR A 81 -2.20 16.87 24.41
C THR A 81 -1.90 17.17 25.87
N TYR A 82 -1.27 16.24 26.63
CA TYR A 82 -0.96 16.46 28.03
C TYR A 82 -0.07 17.69 28.27
N ARG A 83 0.87 17.98 27.36
CA ARG A 83 1.74 19.16 27.47
C ARG A 83 0.99 20.48 27.26
N SER A 84 0.02 20.44 26.33
CA SER A 84 -0.83 21.59 26.07
C SER A 84 -1.75 21.87 27.24
N LEU A 85 -2.27 20.83 27.89
CA LEU A 85 -3.08 20.95 29.10
C LEU A 85 -2.25 21.47 30.29
N ASP A 86 -1.02 20.96 30.49
CA ASP A 86 -0.09 21.46 31.52
C ASP A 86 0.23 22.95 31.31
N TYR A 87 0.48 23.36 30.06
CA TYR A 87 0.71 24.78 29.72
C TYR A 87 -0.53 25.63 30.07
N LEU A 88 -1.70 25.19 29.65
CA LEU A 88 -2.96 25.93 29.90
C LEU A 88 -3.31 25.97 31.39
N GLN A 89 -3.07 24.88 32.15
CA GLN A 89 -3.27 24.89 33.60
C GLN A 89 -2.36 25.87 34.32
N ASN A 90 -1.12 26.06 33.84
CA ASN A 90 -0.21 27.07 34.37
C ASN A 90 -0.66 28.49 34.02
N LEU A 91 -1.24 28.69 32.81
CA LEU A 91 -1.76 29.98 32.36
C LEU A 91 -3.03 30.38 33.14
N TYR A 92 -3.91 29.39 33.41
CA TYR A 92 -5.19 29.55 34.14
C TYR A 92 -5.08 28.96 35.55
N LYS A 93 -4.05 29.37 36.28
CA LYS A 93 -3.78 28.84 37.60
C LYS A 93 -4.91 29.12 38.58
N GLY A 94 -5.47 28.07 39.17
CA GLY A 94 -6.59 28.16 40.11
C GLY A 94 -7.99 28.01 39.48
N ASP A 95 -8.04 27.91 38.14
CA ASP A 95 -9.29 27.63 37.41
C ASP A 95 -9.45 26.11 37.17
N GLU A 96 -10.68 25.66 36.95
CA GLU A 96 -11.01 24.26 36.70
C GLU A 96 -11.03 24.01 35.20
N LEU A 97 -10.05 23.25 34.69
CA LEU A 97 -9.96 22.91 33.28
C LEU A 97 -10.70 21.62 32.94
N TYR A 98 -11.44 21.66 31.84
CA TYR A 98 -12.12 20.54 31.23
C TYR A 98 -11.57 20.36 29.80
N PHE A 99 -11.01 19.20 29.51
CA PHE A 99 -10.64 18.88 28.13
C PHE A 99 -11.87 18.37 27.38
N ILE A 100 -12.25 19.08 26.31
CA ILE A 100 -13.46 18.82 25.54
C ILE A 100 -13.05 18.06 24.27
N MET A 101 -13.70 16.90 24.04
CA MET A 101 -13.47 16.06 22.85
C MET A 101 -14.77 15.40 22.38
N GLY A 102 -14.77 14.93 21.12
CA GLY A 102 -15.85 14.06 20.63
C GLY A 102 -15.68 12.62 21.08
N SER A 103 -16.79 11.87 21.13
CA SER A 103 -16.81 10.46 21.50
C SER A 103 -15.96 9.55 20.61
N ASP A 104 -15.75 9.92 19.35
CA ASP A 104 -14.81 9.25 18.43
C ASP A 104 -13.35 9.25 18.93
N ASN A 105 -12.93 10.33 19.59
CA ASN A 105 -11.60 10.40 20.19
C ASN A 105 -11.50 9.56 21.49
N LEU A 106 -12.60 9.46 22.26
CA LEU A 106 -12.61 8.67 23.49
C LEU A 106 -12.40 7.18 23.20
N LEU A 107 -12.91 6.64 22.09
CA LEU A 107 -12.71 5.24 21.69
C LEU A 107 -11.23 4.83 21.58
N HIS A 108 -10.37 5.77 21.22
CA HIS A 108 -8.94 5.54 21.03
C HIS A 108 -8.07 6.30 22.02
N PHE A 109 -8.67 6.79 23.11
CA PHE A 109 -7.98 7.65 24.07
C PHE A 109 -6.85 6.96 24.81
N ASP A 110 -6.95 5.65 25.03
CA ASP A 110 -5.89 4.81 25.62
C ASP A 110 -4.63 4.71 24.76
N SER A 111 -4.71 5.04 23.49
CA SER A 111 -3.54 5.14 22.60
C SER A 111 -2.79 6.49 22.73
N TRP A 112 -3.37 7.46 23.42
CA TRP A 112 -2.78 8.77 23.59
C TRP A 112 -1.63 8.77 24.59
N LYS A 113 -0.59 9.52 24.29
CA LYS A 113 0.59 9.58 25.15
C LYS A 113 0.20 10.11 26.54
N ARG A 114 0.50 9.31 27.59
CA ARG A 114 0.16 9.62 28.99
C ARG A 114 -1.35 9.82 29.23
N TYR A 115 -2.22 9.06 28.59
CA TYR A 115 -3.65 9.17 28.76
C TYR A 115 -4.10 9.01 30.24
N THR A 116 -3.45 8.11 31.00
CA THR A 116 -3.70 7.92 32.43
C THR A 116 -3.41 9.19 33.26
N TYR A 117 -2.32 9.89 32.90
CA TYR A 117 -1.99 11.17 33.53
C TYR A 117 -3.08 12.23 33.24
N ILE A 118 -3.59 12.28 32.00
CA ILE A 118 -4.67 13.19 31.64
C ILE A 118 -5.94 12.87 32.46
N LEU A 119 -6.31 11.59 32.58
CA LEU A 119 -7.47 11.14 33.35
C LEU A 119 -7.34 11.41 34.85
N ASP A 120 -6.13 11.37 35.41
CA ASP A 120 -5.88 11.65 36.82
C ASP A 120 -5.80 13.14 37.15
N THR A 121 -5.45 13.96 36.17
CA THR A 121 -5.09 15.37 36.42
C THR A 121 -6.19 16.33 35.95
N TYR A 122 -6.87 16.03 34.84
CA TYR A 122 -7.82 16.91 34.17
C TYR A 122 -9.21 16.29 34.10
N ASN A 123 -10.25 17.15 34.09
CA ASN A 123 -11.59 16.72 33.79
C ASN A 123 -11.78 16.55 32.28
N LEU A 124 -12.51 15.50 31.89
CA LEU A 124 -12.88 15.26 30.49
C LEU A 124 -14.36 15.57 30.30
N PHE A 125 -14.66 16.34 29.26
CA PHE A 125 -16.01 16.64 28.81
C PHE A 125 -16.21 16.08 27.41
N VAL A 126 -16.97 15.00 27.28
CA VAL A 126 -17.10 14.24 26.05
C VAL A 126 -18.45 14.50 25.41
N ILE A 127 -18.40 15.00 24.18
CA ILE A 127 -19.58 15.22 23.35
C ILE A 127 -19.92 13.91 22.66
N VAL A 128 -21.06 13.32 23.05
CA VAL A 128 -21.52 12.03 22.55
C VAL A 128 -22.16 12.19 21.18
N ARG A 129 -21.79 11.33 20.22
CA ARG A 129 -22.45 11.19 18.93
C ARG A 129 -23.38 9.99 18.96
N LYS A 130 -24.59 10.11 18.38
CA LYS A 130 -25.69 9.13 18.49
C LYS A 130 -25.35 7.70 18.04
N ASP A 131 -24.34 7.52 17.22
CA ASP A 131 -24.02 6.23 16.59
C ASP A 131 -22.84 5.50 17.26
N ILE A 132 -22.36 5.96 18.43
CA ILE A 132 -21.16 5.41 19.08
C ILE A 132 -21.53 4.78 20.42
N ASP A 133 -21.28 3.47 20.55
CA ASP A 133 -21.37 2.77 21.84
C ASP A 133 -20.12 3.05 22.70
N LEU A 134 -20.34 3.67 23.85
CA LEU A 134 -19.30 4.06 24.80
C LEU A 134 -19.25 3.19 26.06
N ALA A 135 -20.11 2.18 26.20
CA ALA A 135 -20.23 1.40 27.43
C ALA A 135 -18.90 0.84 27.92
N GLY A 136 -18.15 0.19 27.01
CA GLY A 136 -16.83 -0.36 27.32
C GLY A 136 -15.75 0.70 27.65
N CYS A 137 -15.84 1.90 27.06
CA CYS A 137 -14.94 3.00 27.35
C CYS A 137 -15.21 3.59 28.72
N ILE A 138 -16.49 3.76 29.09
CA ILE A 138 -16.90 4.29 30.40
C ILE A 138 -16.36 3.36 31.49
N GLU A 139 -16.59 2.06 31.38
CA GLU A 139 -16.09 1.07 32.34
C GLU A 139 -14.57 1.12 32.48
N LYS A 140 -13.85 1.21 31.37
CA LYS A 140 -12.38 1.25 31.31
C LYS A 140 -11.80 2.51 31.96
N PHE A 141 -12.49 3.64 31.88
CA PHE A 141 -11.99 4.93 32.38
C PHE A 141 -12.62 5.33 33.73
N GLN A 142 -13.35 4.44 34.38
CA GLN A 142 -13.80 4.63 35.76
C GLN A 142 -12.61 4.49 36.74
N GLY A 143 -12.67 5.27 37.83
CA GLY A 143 -11.73 5.16 38.95
C GLY A 143 -10.51 6.10 38.86
N TYR A 144 -10.39 6.91 37.82
CA TYR A 144 -9.41 8.00 37.77
C TYR A 144 -9.93 9.23 38.54
N LYS A 145 -9.01 10.13 38.93
CA LYS A 145 -9.33 11.29 39.78
C LYS A 145 -10.07 12.40 39.05
N GLY A 146 -9.81 12.57 37.76
CA GLY A 146 -10.51 13.51 36.90
C GLY A 146 -11.95 13.06 36.64
N LYS A 147 -12.87 14.03 36.53
CA LYS A 147 -14.27 13.75 36.19
C LYS A 147 -14.38 13.42 34.69
N LEU A 148 -15.18 12.41 34.37
CA LEU A 148 -15.63 12.09 33.02
C LEU A 148 -17.09 12.46 32.85
N GLU A 149 -17.38 13.57 32.18
CA GLU A 149 -18.73 14.04 31.88
C GLU A 149 -19.10 13.71 30.43
N LEU A 150 -20.17 12.94 30.23
CA LEU A 150 -20.71 12.60 28.92
C LEU A 150 -21.94 13.45 28.63
N VAL A 151 -21.95 14.15 27.52
CA VAL A 151 -22.99 15.09 27.17
C VAL A 151 -23.48 14.90 25.75
N ASP A 152 -24.78 14.78 25.58
CA ASP A 152 -25.41 14.77 24.25
C ASP A 152 -25.67 16.22 23.82
N ILE A 153 -24.91 16.67 22.83
CA ILE A 153 -25.14 17.96 22.18
C ILE A 153 -25.70 17.66 20.79
N ASP A 154 -27.03 17.79 20.68
CA ASP A 154 -27.71 17.54 19.40
C ASP A 154 -27.28 18.60 18.35
N VAL A 155 -26.41 18.22 17.47
CA VAL A 155 -25.95 19.01 16.32
C VAL A 155 -25.96 18.12 15.07
N GLU A 156 -26.54 18.63 14.00
CA GLU A 156 -26.56 17.89 12.73
C GLU A 156 -25.14 17.67 12.19
N GLY A 157 -24.85 16.43 11.81
CA GLY A 157 -23.52 15.95 11.53
C GLY A 157 -22.93 16.39 10.19
N ILE A 158 -22.26 17.54 10.20
CA ILE A 158 -21.40 17.96 9.08
C ILE A 158 -19.94 17.68 9.44
N SER A 159 -19.19 17.09 8.54
CA SER A 159 -17.77 16.81 8.76
C SER A 159 -16.87 17.74 7.94
N SER A 160 -15.72 18.08 8.49
CA SER A 160 -14.69 18.82 7.73
C SER A 160 -14.26 18.07 6.45
N SER A 161 -14.38 16.73 6.43
CA SER A 161 -14.07 15.92 5.23
C SER A 161 -15.07 16.17 4.11
N TYR A 162 -16.37 16.26 4.42
CA TYR A 162 -17.40 16.65 3.44
C TYR A 162 -17.11 18.03 2.85
N ILE A 163 -16.75 19.00 3.70
CA ILE A 163 -16.42 20.36 3.24
C ILE A 163 -15.24 20.37 2.27
N ARG A 164 -14.18 19.63 2.60
CA ARG A 164 -13.01 19.53 1.70
C ARG A 164 -13.33 18.83 0.38
N ASP A 165 -14.22 17.85 0.40
CA ASP A 165 -14.70 17.18 -0.81
C ASP A 165 -15.48 18.14 -1.72
N CYS A 166 -16.42 18.92 -1.16
CA CYS A 166 -17.15 19.95 -1.91
C CYS A 166 -16.19 20.98 -2.53
N ILE A 167 -15.22 21.49 -1.76
CA ILE A 167 -14.22 22.47 -2.27
C ILE A 167 -13.41 21.85 -3.41
N SER A 168 -12.96 20.61 -3.28
CA SER A 168 -12.19 19.92 -4.34
C SER A 168 -12.95 19.75 -5.65
N LYS A 169 -14.29 19.80 -5.57
CA LYS A 169 -15.22 19.73 -6.71
C LYS A 169 -15.73 21.11 -7.16
N ASN A 170 -15.22 22.20 -6.56
CA ASN A 170 -15.70 23.59 -6.75
C ASN A 170 -17.19 23.79 -6.40
N ASP A 171 -17.77 22.94 -5.55
CA ASP A 171 -19.15 23.04 -5.08
C ASP A 171 -19.20 23.93 -3.80
N TYR A 172 -19.07 25.22 -3.98
CA TYR A 172 -19.16 26.19 -2.88
C TYR A 172 -20.60 26.49 -2.48
N HIS A 173 -21.58 26.22 -3.35
CA HIS A 173 -23.00 26.47 -3.05
C HIS A 173 -23.50 25.59 -1.91
N SER A 174 -23.12 24.34 -1.90
CA SER A 174 -23.46 23.41 -0.79
C SER A 174 -22.84 23.80 0.56
N LEU A 175 -21.90 24.75 0.57
CA LEU A 175 -21.18 25.16 1.77
C LEU A 175 -21.75 26.43 2.44
N GLU A 176 -22.66 27.15 1.79
CA GLU A 176 -23.21 28.42 2.29
C GLU A 176 -23.95 28.29 3.62
N ASN A 177 -24.57 27.14 3.89
CA ASN A 177 -25.31 26.85 5.12
C ASN A 177 -24.50 26.04 6.15
N VAL A 178 -23.24 25.70 5.86
CA VAL A 178 -22.41 24.86 6.73
C VAL A 178 -21.12 25.55 7.18
N LEU A 179 -20.76 26.65 6.52
CA LEU A 179 -19.61 27.50 6.86
C LEU A 179 -20.07 28.90 7.27
N ASP A 180 -19.31 29.52 8.16
CA ASP A 180 -19.41 30.96 8.39
C ASP A 180 -19.00 31.71 7.11
N SER A 181 -19.75 32.75 6.72
CA SER A 181 -19.50 33.47 5.46
C SER A 181 -18.08 34.02 5.37
N LYS A 182 -17.54 34.56 6.45
CA LYS A 182 -16.16 35.08 6.51
C LYS A 182 -15.11 33.96 6.28
N VAL A 183 -15.39 32.75 6.80
CA VAL A 183 -14.54 31.56 6.57
C VAL A 183 -14.67 31.08 5.14
N LEU A 184 -15.89 31.03 4.58
CA LEU A 184 -16.11 30.63 3.19
C LEU A 184 -15.40 31.55 2.20
N ASP A 185 -15.48 32.86 2.42
CA ASP A 185 -14.82 33.86 1.58
C ASP A 185 -13.29 33.72 1.66
N TYR A 186 -12.76 33.47 2.86
CA TYR A 186 -11.33 33.23 3.05
C TYR A 186 -10.85 31.95 2.34
N LEU A 187 -11.63 30.88 2.43
CA LEU A 187 -11.33 29.62 1.72
C LEU A 187 -11.25 29.82 0.20
N LYS A 188 -12.16 30.62 -0.35
CA LYS A 188 -12.17 30.97 -1.78
C LYS A 188 -10.97 31.84 -2.15
N GLU A 189 -10.69 32.90 -1.37
CA GLU A 189 -9.56 33.81 -1.60
C GLU A 189 -8.21 33.10 -1.59
N LYS A 190 -8.01 32.21 -0.63
CA LYS A 190 -6.74 31.48 -0.45
C LYS A 190 -6.69 30.16 -1.22
N HIS A 191 -7.74 29.81 -1.97
CA HIS A 191 -7.84 28.54 -2.70
C HIS A 191 -7.56 27.32 -1.84
N LEU A 192 -7.84 27.38 -0.52
CA LEU A 192 -7.58 26.30 0.41
C LEU A 192 -8.40 25.05 0.05
N TYR A 193 -7.78 23.86 0.15
CA TYR A 193 -8.38 22.55 -0.13
C TYR A 193 -8.79 22.31 -1.60
N THR A 194 -8.47 23.20 -2.52
CA THR A 194 -8.63 22.95 -3.96
C THR A 194 -7.60 21.95 -4.45
N LYS A 195 -7.82 21.38 -5.64
CA LYS A 195 -6.82 20.49 -6.26
C LYS A 195 -5.49 21.20 -6.49
N GLU A 196 -5.54 22.48 -6.85
CA GLU A 196 -4.39 23.32 -7.11
C GLU A 196 -3.61 23.67 -5.81
N TYR A 197 -4.30 23.82 -4.68
CA TYR A 197 -3.66 24.10 -3.39
C TYR A 197 -2.65 23.03 -2.98
N ARG A 198 -2.88 21.78 -3.39
CA ARG A 198 -1.95 20.67 -3.14
C ARG A 198 -0.63 20.82 -3.90
N GLU A 199 -0.64 21.46 -5.07
CA GLU A 199 0.55 21.67 -5.91
C GLU A 199 1.35 22.91 -5.49
N TYR A 200 0.68 23.94 -4.93
CA TYR A 200 1.30 25.25 -4.56
C TYR A 200 1.87 25.31 -3.13
N SER A 201 1.73 24.26 -2.32
CA SER A 201 2.32 24.26 -0.96
C SER A 201 3.83 23.98 -0.95
N ILE A 202 4.50 24.02 -2.09
CA ILE A 202 5.96 23.97 -2.17
C ILE A 202 6.49 25.31 -1.69
N LYS A 203 7.01 25.36 -0.46
CA LYS A 203 7.80 26.50 0.00
C LYS A 203 8.97 26.69 -0.96
N GLU A 204 9.17 27.89 -1.48
CA GLU A 204 10.44 28.26 -2.10
C GLU A 204 11.50 28.31 -0.99
N TYR A 205 12.39 27.35 -1.00
CA TYR A 205 13.53 27.32 -0.10
C TYR A 205 14.72 27.99 -0.79
N THR A 206 15.48 28.80 -0.06
CA THR A 206 16.64 29.55 -0.57
C THR A 206 17.89 28.67 -0.65
N SER A 207 17.90 27.51 0.04
CA SER A 207 18.99 26.54 0.02
C SER A 207 18.51 25.13 0.35
N ASP A 208 19.31 24.12 -0.05
CA ASP A 208 19.06 22.71 0.28
C ASP A 208 19.08 22.46 1.79
N GLU A 209 19.92 23.18 2.54
CA GLU A 209 19.98 23.06 4.00
C GLU A 209 18.67 23.55 4.64
N GLU A 210 18.11 24.66 4.15
CA GLU A 210 16.82 25.18 4.62
C GLU A 210 15.69 24.21 4.25
N PHE A 211 15.71 23.66 3.03
CA PHE A 211 14.76 22.64 2.60
C PHE A 211 14.81 21.41 3.50
N LEU A 212 15.99 20.79 3.67
CA LEU A 212 16.15 19.57 4.45
C LEU A 212 15.78 19.75 5.94
N LYS A 213 16.07 20.93 6.51
CA LYS A 213 15.67 21.26 7.89
C LYS A 213 14.16 21.33 8.08
N ASN A 214 13.44 21.74 7.03
CA ASN A 214 11.98 21.89 7.04
C ASN A 214 11.25 20.74 6.35
N TYR A 215 11.98 19.84 5.68
CA TYR A 215 11.39 18.69 4.99
C TYR A 215 10.86 17.68 6.01
N ASN A 216 9.59 17.33 5.84
CA ASN A 216 8.96 16.28 6.62
C ASN A 216 8.32 15.25 5.67
N SER A 217 8.86 14.05 5.63
CA SER A 217 8.30 12.97 4.81
C SER A 217 6.87 12.57 5.20
N ASP A 218 6.40 12.95 6.40
CA ASP A 218 5.05 12.67 6.86
C ASP A 218 3.99 13.62 6.26
N ASP A 219 4.44 14.69 5.58
CA ASP A 219 3.54 15.57 4.83
C ASP A 219 3.00 14.94 3.54
N TYR A 220 3.58 13.81 3.12
CA TYR A 220 3.19 13.07 1.93
C TYR A 220 2.44 11.78 2.29
N GLU A 221 1.40 11.47 1.50
CA GLU A 221 0.72 10.18 1.63
C GLU A 221 1.72 9.04 1.35
N LYS A 222 1.86 8.12 2.30
CA LYS A 222 2.74 6.97 2.16
C LYS A 222 1.96 5.79 1.60
N MET A 223 2.53 5.15 0.61
CA MET A 223 2.04 3.88 0.09
C MET A 223 3.05 2.78 0.38
N SER A 224 2.56 1.57 0.51
CA SER A 224 3.43 0.40 0.68
C SER A 224 3.97 -0.06 -0.66
N ILE A 225 5.19 -0.55 -0.67
CA ILE A 225 5.82 -1.16 -1.84
C ILE A 225 6.04 -2.63 -1.54
N THR A 226 5.70 -3.51 -2.49
CA THR A 226 6.03 -4.94 -2.45
C THR A 226 6.97 -5.29 -3.60
N THR A 227 7.75 -6.35 -3.40
CA THR A 227 8.43 -7.07 -4.47
C THR A 227 7.76 -8.41 -4.65
N ASP A 228 7.24 -8.67 -5.84
CA ASP A 228 6.54 -9.92 -6.19
C ASP A 228 7.30 -10.60 -7.31
N ILE A 229 7.60 -11.91 -7.17
CA ILE A 229 8.50 -12.64 -8.06
C ILE A 229 7.74 -13.74 -8.81
N THR A 230 7.63 -13.61 -10.12
CA THR A 230 7.15 -14.70 -10.98
C THR A 230 8.34 -15.58 -11.35
N LEU A 231 8.55 -16.65 -10.58
CA LEU A 231 9.68 -17.56 -10.77
C LEU A 231 9.29 -18.72 -11.68
N PHE A 232 9.92 -18.77 -12.84
CA PHE A 232 9.75 -19.84 -13.82
C PHE A 232 10.92 -20.82 -13.80
N SER A 233 10.62 -22.07 -14.18
CA SER A 233 11.60 -23.11 -14.37
C SER A 233 11.19 -24.05 -15.51
N VAL A 234 12.16 -24.82 -16.00
CA VAL A 234 11.93 -25.87 -16.99
C VAL A 234 12.57 -27.15 -16.51
N SER A 235 11.81 -28.25 -16.53
CA SER A 235 12.30 -29.57 -16.14
C SER A 235 11.99 -30.63 -17.21
N ASP A 236 12.68 -31.75 -17.16
CA ASP A 236 12.36 -32.88 -18.00
C ASP A 236 11.08 -33.57 -17.51
N GLN A 237 10.14 -33.85 -18.41
CA GLN A 237 8.94 -34.61 -18.09
C GLN A 237 9.31 -36.08 -17.96
N GLU A 238 9.01 -36.69 -16.81
CA GLU A 238 9.16 -38.12 -16.63
C GLU A 238 8.20 -38.85 -17.57
N THR A 239 8.73 -39.59 -18.53
CA THR A 239 7.96 -40.46 -19.43
C THR A 239 8.18 -41.87 -19.01
N SER A 240 7.11 -42.59 -18.73
CA SER A 240 7.13 -44.06 -18.46
C SER A 240 7.56 -44.91 -19.67
N ASN A 241 7.71 -44.29 -20.83
CA ASN A 241 8.07 -44.97 -22.08
C ASN A 241 9.43 -44.42 -22.61
N TYR A 242 10.50 -45.20 -22.41
CA TYR A 242 11.86 -44.88 -22.83
C TYR A 242 12.03 -44.66 -24.34
N ARG A 243 11.02 -44.97 -25.17
CA ARG A 243 11.00 -44.68 -26.61
C ARG A 243 10.38 -43.36 -26.97
N LYS A 244 9.65 -42.71 -26.07
CA LYS A 244 9.19 -41.31 -26.26
C LYS A 244 10.31 -40.36 -25.91
N LYS A 245 10.61 -39.39 -26.81
CA LYS A 245 11.53 -38.30 -26.50
C LYS A 245 11.04 -37.60 -25.24
N SER A 246 11.96 -37.33 -24.29
CA SER A 246 11.63 -36.51 -23.14
C SER A 246 11.11 -35.17 -23.62
N GLU A 247 10.00 -34.71 -23.07
CA GLU A 247 9.47 -33.36 -23.33
C GLU A 247 9.87 -32.47 -22.16
N LYS A 248 10.03 -31.16 -22.42
CA LYS A 248 10.27 -30.21 -21.34
C LYS A 248 8.95 -29.69 -20.80
N CYS A 249 8.83 -29.64 -19.49
CA CYS A 249 7.70 -29.05 -18.81
C CYS A 249 8.07 -27.65 -18.32
N PHE A 250 7.23 -26.67 -18.62
CA PHE A 250 7.38 -25.29 -18.15
C PHE A 250 6.58 -25.13 -16.86
N SER A 251 7.21 -24.63 -15.81
CA SER A 251 6.59 -24.58 -14.48
C SER A 251 6.83 -23.22 -13.80
N ILE A 252 5.95 -22.90 -12.85
CA ILE A 252 5.99 -21.72 -12.00
C ILE A 252 6.03 -22.13 -10.53
N LEU A 253 6.78 -21.38 -9.72
CA LEU A 253 6.77 -21.52 -8.27
C LEU A 253 5.59 -20.76 -7.68
N LEU A 254 4.74 -21.47 -6.91
CA LEU A 254 3.67 -20.86 -6.13
C LEU A 254 3.85 -21.19 -4.65
N VAL A 255 3.37 -20.29 -3.80
CA VAL A 255 3.38 -20.41 -2.34
C VAL A 255 1.95 -20.48 -1.86
N LYS A 256 1.60 -21.46 -1.04
CA LYS A 256 0.29 -21.54 -0.40
C LYS A 256 0.24 -20.61 0.80
N ARG A 257 -0.74 -19.72 0.85
CA ARG A 257 -0.92 -18.78 1.96
C ARG A 257 -1.47 -19.48 3.19
N ASP A 258 -0.86 -19.22 4.32
CA ASP A 258 -1.24 -19.72 5.65
C ASP A 258 -1.89 -18.64 6.52
N THR A 259 -1.97 -17.38 6.03
CA THR A 259 -2.48 -16.23 6.75
C THR A 259 -3.49 -15.42 5.91
N ALA A 260 -4.35 -14.67 6.58
CA ALA A 260 -5.24 -13.69 5.94
C ALA A 260 -4.44 -12.47 5.40
N PRO A 261 -4.93 -11.79 4.37
CA PRO A 261 -6.06 -12.13 3.51
C PRO A 261 -5.75 -13.29 2.56
N PHE A 262 -6.77 -13.88 1.95
CA PHE A 262 -6.65 -14.98 0.97
C PHE A 262 -6.02 -16.26 1.54
N MET A 263 -6.35 -16.62 2.78
CA MET A 263 -5.88 -17.87 3.42
C MET A 263 -6.24 -19.10 2.58
N ASN A 264 -5.29 -20.02 2.44
CA ASN A 264 -5.35 -21.24 1.62
C ASN A 264 -5.31 -21.06 0.10
N GLN A 265 -5.31 -19.84 -0.42
CA GLN A 265 -5.04 -19.58 -1.84
C GLN A 265 -3.53 -19.61 -2.12
N TYR A 266 -3.18 -19.75 -3.39
CA TYR A 266 -1.81 -19.67 -3.85
C TYR A 266 -1.42 -18.23 -4.22
N CYS A 267 -0.15 -17.92 -4.10
CA CYS A 267 0.43 -16.65 -4.53
C CYS A 267 1.81 -16.87 -5.14
N ILE A 268 2.30 -15.95 -5.93
CA ILE A 268 3.73 -15.87 -6.22
C ILE A 268 4.48 -15.43 -4.97
N PRO A 269 5.76 -15.80 -4.78
CA PRO A 269 6.59 -15.26 -3.70
C PRO A 269 6.55 -13.74 -3.71
N GLY A 270 6.20 -13.13 -2.57
CA GLY A 270 6.04 -11.69 -2.47
C GLY A 270 6.19 -11.17 -1.04
N GLY A 271 6.66 -9.92 -0.90
CA GLY A 271 6.83 -9.32 0.41
C GLY A 271 7.00 -7.80 0.35
N PHE A 272 6.74 -7.14 1.47
CA PHE A 272 6.95 -5.71 1.59
C PHE A 272 8.43 -5.36 1.58
N LEU A 273 8.76 -4.25 0.90
CA LEU A 273 10.08 -3.64 0.90
C LEU A 273 10.36 -3.01 2.27
N SER A 274 11.51 -3.29 2.84
CA SER A 274 12.00 -2.62 4.05
C SER A 274 12.68 -1.29 3.71
N LEU A 275 12.75 -0.37 4.69
CA LEU A 275 13.31 0.97 4.47
C LEU A 275 14.83 0.97 4.19
N ASP A 276 15.52 -0.08 4.60
CA ASP A 276 16.97 -0.24 4.57
C ASP A 276 17.47 -1.20 3.48
N GLU A 277 16.58 -1.66 2.59
CA GLU A 277 16.96 -2.59 1.51
C GLU A 277 16.65 -2.05 0.10
N LYS A 278 17.40 -2.51 -0.89
CA LYS A 278 17.12 -2.24 -2.31
C LYS A 278 16.10 -3.25 -2.85
N LEU A 279 15.40 -2.89 -3.91
CA LEU A 279 14.39 -3.76 -4.55
C LEU A 279 14.91 -5.16 -4.89
N LEU A 280 16.12 -5.27 -5.44
CA LEU A 280 16.72 -6.57 -5.79
C LEU A 280 17.06 -7.39 -4.54
N ASP A 281 17.51 -6.74 -3.46
CA ASP A 281 17.82 -7.41 -2.20
C ASP A 281 16.54 -7.90 -1.53
N SER A 282 15.47 -7.10 -1.59
CA SER A 282 14.13 -7.51 -1.16
C SER A 282 13.64 -8.74 -1.94
N ALA A 283 13.76 -8.75 -3.26
CA ALA A 283 13.35 -9.88 -4.09
C ALA A 283 14.12 -11.17 -3.72
N LYS A 284 15.44 -11.08 -3.52
CA LYS A 284 16.27 -12.21 -3.04
C LYS A 284 15.85 -12.69 -1.65
N ARG A 285 15.66 -11.76 -0.70
CA ARG A 285 15.19 -12.08 0.65
C ARG A 285 13.84 -12.78 0.62
N VAL A 286 12.90 -12.30 -0.20
CA VAL A 286 11.57 -12.89 -0.36
C VAL A 286 11.67 -14.33 -0.87
N LEU A 287 12.46 -14.61 -1.92
CA LEU A 287 12.67 -15.97 -2.41
C LEU A 287 13.29 -16.89 -1.37
N PHE A 288 14.27 -16.40 -0.63
CA PHE A 288 14.87 -17.18 0.46
C PHE A 288 13.86 -17.45 1.58
N THR A 289 13.11 -16.41 1.98
CA THR A 289 12.16 -16.52 3.10
C THR A 289 10.95 -17.39 2.77
N GLU A 290 10.39 -17.24 1.55
CA GLU A 290 9.15 -17.91 1.15
C GLU A 290 9.40 -19.31 0.55
N ALA A 291 10.54 -19.54 -0.10
CA ALA A 291 10.80 -20.74 -0.86
C ALA A 291 12.14 -21.43 -0.54
N ASN A 292 13.03 -20.83 0.27
CA ASN A 292 14.39 -21.34 0.55
C ASN A 292 15.27 -21.42 -0.72
N LEU A 293 15.11 -20.43 -1.63
CA LEU A 293 15.86 -20.34 -2.87
C LEU A 293 16.81 -19.14 -2.80
N ASP A 294 18.04 -19.38 -3.22
CA ASP A 294 19.09 -18.41 -3.48
C ASP A 294 19.64 -18.62 -4.91
N ASP A 295 20.55 -17.78 -5.35
CA ASP A 295 21.20 -17.86 -6.68
C ASP A 295 20.22 -17.99 -7.85
N VAL A 296 19.14 -17.20 -7.83
CA VAL A 296 18.13 -17.12 -8.89
C VAL A 296 18.42 -15.91 -9.77
N TYR A 297 18.35 -16.07 -11.10
CA TYR A 297 18.32 -14.91 -11.99
C TYR A 297 17.04 -14.10 -11.74
N LEU A 298 17.20 -12.79 -11.54
CA LEU A 298 16.11 -11.87 -11.24
C LEU A 298 16.23 -10.62 -12.10
N GLU A 299 15.14 -10.26 -12.76
CA GLU A 299 15.04 -9.05 -13.58
C GLU A 299 13.70 -8.36 -13.30
N GLN A 300 13.74 -7.04 -13.07
CA GLN A 300 12.52 -6.25 -12.92
C GLN A 300 11.85 -6.10 -14.29
N PHE A 301 10.56 -6.46 -14.40
CA PHE A 301 9.87 -6.39 -15.67
C PHE A 301 8.69 -5.42 -15.68
N HIS A 302 8.00 -5.22 -14.56
CA HIS A 302 6.83 -4.35 -14.52
C HIS A 302 6.58 -3.79 -13.12
N THR A 303 5.77 -2.70 -13.05
CA THR A 303 5.24 -2.17 -11.78
C THR A 303 3.73 -2.10 -11.85
N PHE A 304 3.04 -2.83 -10.97
CA PHE A 304 1.59 -2.85 -10.86
C PHE A 304 1.11 -1.81 -9.84
N SER A 305 0.22 -0.92 -10.28
CA SER A 305 -0.20 0.25 -9.50
C SER A 305 -1.70 0.49 -9.48
N ASP A 306 -2.52 -0.50 -9.80
CA ASP A 306 -3.99 -0.38 -9.70
C ASP A 306 -4.38 0.03 -8.26
N ILE A 307 -5.37 0.92 -8.13
CA ILE A 307 -5.68 1.57 -6.83
C ILE A 307 -6.14 0.53 -5.80
N ASP A 308 -6.90 -0.44 -6.23
CA ASP A 308 -7.59 -1.46 -5.45
C ASP A 308 -6.98 -2.87 -5.59
N ARG A 309 -5.71 -2.95 -6.08
CA ARG A 309 -5.02 -4.24 -6.26
C ARG A 309 -4.82 -5.02 -4.96
N ASP A 310 -4.78 -4.33 -3.82
CA ASP A 310 -4.59 -4.91 -2.49
C ASP A 310 -5.66 -4.38 -1.53
N ILE A 311 -6.41 -5.29 -0.93
CA ILE A 311 -7.50 -4.96 0.01
C ILE A 311 -7.01 -4.32 1.32
N ARG A 312 -5.71 -4.39 1.62
CA ARG A 312 -5.10 -3.82 2.83
C ARG A 312 -4.85 -2.31 2.72
N GLY A 313 -4.88 -1.76 1.50
CA GLY A 313 -4.66 -0.34 1.25
C GLY A 313 -3.87 -0.07 -0.02
N ARG A 314 -3.30 1.12 -0.15
CA ARG A 314 -2.54 1.52 -1.32
C ARG A 314 -1.18 0.83 -1.36
N VAL A 315 -1.01 -0.11 -2.28
CA VAL A 315 0.21 -0.90 -2.46
C VAL A 315 0.66 -0.84 -3.92
N LEU A 316 1.95 -0.63 -4.16
CA LEU A 316 2.59 -0.82 -5.46
C LEU A 316 3.37 -2.14 -5.43
N SER A 317 3.25 -2.94 -6.49
CA SER A 317 4.10 -4.11 -6.69
C SER A 317 5.18 -3.80 -7.73
N VAL A 318 6.42 -3.83 -7.32
CA VAL A 318 7.56 -3.87 -8.24
C VAL A 318 7.86 -5.33 -8.52
N SER A 319 7.46 -5.80 -9.70
CA SER A 319 7.47 -7.22 -10.02
C SER A 319 8.72 -7.64 -10.78
N PHE A 320 9.26 -8.78 -10.36
CA PHE A 320 10.45 -9.42 -10.94
C PHE A 320 10.07 -10.72 -11.64
N ILE A 321 10.69 -10.96 -12.78
CA ILE A 321 10.75 -12.29 -13.38
C ILE A 321 11.96 -13.00 -12.78
N GLY A 322 11.75 -14.23 -12.33
CA GLY A 322 12.80 -15.13 -11.87
C GLY A 322 12.95 -16.31 -12.80
N LEU A 323 14.19 -16.71 -13.11
CA LEU A 323 14.48 -17.87 -13.93
C LEU A 323 15.49 -18.77 -13.21
N ILE A 324 15.20 -20.08 -13.15
CA ILE A 324 16.08 -21.06 -12.51
C ILE A 324 16.01 -22.41 -13.23
N ASP A 325 17.16 -23.05 -13.40
CA ASP A 325 17.20 -24.47 -13.72
C ASP A 325 16.85 -25.29 -12.47
N LYS A 326 15.71 -26.00 -12.48
CA LYS A 326 15.23 -26.78 -11.34
C LYS A 326 16.26 -27.81 -10.85
N ALA A 327 17.11 -28.30 -11.75
CA ALA A 327 18.18 -29.25 -11.42
C ALA A 327 19.30 -28.64 -10.55
N THR A 328 19.41 -27.30 -10.50
CA THR A 328 20.40 -26.61 -9.67
C THR A 328 19.95 -26.34 -8.25
N ILE A 329 18.69 -26.61 -7.92
CA ILE A 329 18.13 -26.40 -6.57
C ILE A 329 18.72 -27.46 -5.63
N VAL A 330 19.56 -27.00 -4.71
CA VAL A 330 20.26 -27.86 -3.74
C VAL A 330 19.48 -28.03 -2.45
N ASN A 331 18.75 -27.00 -2.04
CA ASN A 331 18.01 -26.97 -0.79
C ASN A 331 16.56 -27.43 -1.00
N ASP A 332 15.99 -28.09 -0.01
CA ASP A 332 14.56 -28.39 -0.01
C ASP A 332 13.74 -27.11 0.02
N LEU A 333 12.70 -27.06 -0.80
CA LEU A 333 11.74 -25.96 -0.77
C LEU A 333 11.03 -25.90 0.59
N LYS A 334 10.61 -24.70 0.99
CA LYS A 334 9.70 -24.56 2.13
C LYS A 334 8.43 -25.38 1.89
N SER A 335 7.87 -25.97 2.94
CA SER A 335 6.69 -26.86 2.86
C SER A 335 5.46 -26.23 2.19
N LYS A 336 5.38 -24.89 2.20
CA LYS A 336 4.29 -24.13 1.56
C LYS A 336 4.57 -23.77 0.11
N ALA A 337 5.80 -23.93 -0.38
CA ALA A 337 6.23 -23.60 -1.73
C ALA A 337 6.28 -24.85 -2.61
N SER A 338 5.74 -24.78 -3.83
CA SER A 338 5.80 -25.86 -4.78
C SER A 338 5.78 -25.38 -6.22
N PHE A 339 6.44 -26.10 -7.10
CA PHE A 339 6.33 -25.88 -8.53
C PHE A 339 5.04 -26.50 -9.08
N PHE A 340 4.38 -25.73 -9.94
CA PHE A 340 3.24 -26.15 -10.74
C PHE A 340 3.63 -26.14 -12.21
N ASP A 341 3.44 -27.26 -12.88
CA ASP A 341 3.55 -27.36 -14.32
C ASP A 341 2.45 -26.53 -14.95
N MET A 342 2.79 -25.78 -16.00
CA MET A 342 1.88 -24.88 -16.68
C MET A 342 1.63 -25.33 -18.11
N SER A 343 0.38 -25.20 -18.54
CA SER A 343 0.00 -25.19 -19.94
C SER A 343 -0.94 -24.03 -20.23
N LEU A 344 -0.90 -23.56 -21.47
CA LEU A 344 -1.58 -22.35 -21.90
C LEU A 344 -2.58 -22.68 -22.99
N GLY A 345 -3.82 -22.20 -22.84
CA GLY A 345 -4.84 -22.17 -23.89
C GLY A 345 -5.16 -20.75 -24.27
N MET A 346 -5.31 -20.46 -25.55
CA MET A 346 -5.73 -19.15 -26.05
C MET A 346 -6.95 -19.33 -26.95
N GLU A 347 -8.05 -18.68 -26.58
CA GLU A 347 -9.27 -18.62 -27.38
C GLU A 347 -9.65 -17.15 -27.55
N GLU A 348 -9.56 -16.66 -28.77
CA GLU A 348 -9.69 -15.22 -29.05
C GLU A 348 -8.76 -14.38 -28.16
N ASP A 349 -9.33 -13.56 -27.29
CA ASP A 349 -8.60 -12.70 -26.34
C ASP A 349 -8.51 -13.30 -24.93
N ILE A 350 -8.96 -14.54 -24.74
CA ILE A 350 -8.98 -15.20 -23.42
C ILE A 350 -7.80 -16.15 -23.32
N LEU A 351 -6.89 -15.82 -22.39
CA LEU A 351 -5.78 -16.70 -21.99
C LEU A 351 -6.24 -17.54 -20.78
N THR A 352 -6.27 -18.85 -20.97
CA THR A 352 -6.45 -19.83 -19.89
C THR A 352 -5.09 -20.37 -19.49
N ILE A 353 -4.77 -20.27 -18.21
CA ILE A 353 -3.53 -20.81 -17.61
C ILE A 353 -3.93 -22.01 -16.76
N TYR A 354 -3.41 -23.17 -17.10
CA TYR A 354 -3.60 -24.41 -16.34
C TYR A 354 -2.38 -24.63 -15.45
N PHE A 355 -2.63 -24.98 -14.20
CA PHE A 355 -1.60 -25.26 -13.19
C PHE A 355 -1.79 -26.67 -12.67
N LYS A 356 -0.73 -27.46 -12.62
CA LYS A 356 -0.77 -28.84 -12.15
C LYS A 356 0.49 -29.22 -11.40
N ASN A 357 0.32 -29.87 -10.25
CA ASN A 357 1.36 -30.61 -9.58
C ASN A 357 0.81 -31.95 -9.07
N GLU A 358 1.57 -32.71 -8.28
CA GLU A 358 1.15 -34.02 -7.75
C GLU A 358 -0.10 -33.93 -6.86
N SER A 359 -0.33 -32.81 -6.20
CA SER A 359 -1.38 -32.65 -5.18
C SER A 359 -2.59 -31.85 -5.65
N LYS A 360 -2.45 -31.02 -6.69
CA LYS A 360 -3.48 -30.07 -7.10
C LYS A 360 -3.42 -29.77 -8.60
N GLU A 361 -4.63 -29.64 -9.18
CA GLU A 361 -4.81 -29.16 -10.55
C GLU A 361 -5.92 -28.10 -10.55
N PHE A 362 -5.68 -26.96 -11.23
CA PHE A 362 -6.65 -25.87 -11.37
C PHE A 362 -6.33 -25.02 -12.60
N SER A 363 -7.26 -24.17 -12.98
CA SER A 363 -7.06 -23.21 -14.06
C SER A 363 -7.59 -21.83 -13.68
N CYS A 364 -7.05 -20.81 -14.33
CA CYS A 364 -7.49 -19.42 -14.20
C CYS A 364 -7.57 -18.78 -15.59
N LYS A 365 -8.43 -17.77 -15.75
CA LYS A 365 -8.65 -17.09 -17.04
C LYS A 365 -8.48 -15.59 -16.92
N VAL A 366 -7.78 -15.03 -17.90
CA VAL A 366 -7.64 -13.57 -18.06
C VAL A 366 -8.02 -13.18 -19.49
N LYS A 367 -8.61 -12.00 -19.64
CA LYS A 367 -8.81 -11.37 -20.95
C LYS A 367 -7.59 -10.52 -21.26
N ARG A 368 -6.98 -10.78 -22.41
CA ARG A 368 -5.92 -9.95 -22.99
C ARG A 368 -6.54 -8.72 -23.63
N ILE A 369 -6.08 -7.55 -23.28
CA ILE A 369 -6.56 -6.26 -23.79
C ILE A 369 -5.37 -5.54 -24.39
N GLN A 370 -5.51 -5.06 -25.62
CA GLN A 370 -4.51 -4.22 -26.27
C GLN A 370 -5.11 -2.84 -26.49
N ASP A 371 -4.44 -1.81 -26.02
CA ASP A 371 -4.88 -0.43 -26.21
C ASP A 371 -4.51 0.10 -27.61
N SER A 372 -4.91 1.36 -27.89
CA SER A 372 -4.63 2.03 -29.16
C SER A 372 -3.14 2.27 -29.44
N TYR A 373 -2.28 2.16 -28.43
CA TYR A 373 -0.83 2.30 -28.55
C TYR A 373 -0.11 0.96 -28.65
N GLY A 374 -0.86 -0.16 -28.60
CA GLY A 374 -0.32 -1.50 -28.67
C GLY A 374 0.12 -2.07 -27.32
N ILE A 375 -0.12 -1.34 -26.22
CA ILE A 375 0.21 -1.81 -24.86
C ILE A 375 -0.76 -2.91 -24.45
N ILE A 376 -0.20 -4.04 -23.99
CA ILE A 376 -0.96 -5.21 -23.57
C ILE A 376 -1.18 -5.15 -22.07
N SER A 377 -2.41 -5.40 -21.66
CA SER A 377 -2.83 -5.54 -20.27
C SER A 377 -3.75 -6.74 -20.11
N TYR A 378 -3.96 -7.17 -18.87
CA TYR A 378 -4.79 -8.33 -18.57
C TYR A 378 -5.89 -7.96 -17.56
N LYS A 379 -7.10 -8.47 -17.81
CA LYS A 379 -8.23 -8.38 -16.88
C LYS A 379 -8.62 -9.79 -16.44
N GLU A 380 -8.73 -10.00 -15.15
CA GLU A 380 -9.20 -11.28 -14.60
C GLU A 380 -10.66 -11.56 -14.99
N ILE A 381 -10.92 -12.80 -15.39
CA ILE A 381 -12.26 -13.33 -15.69
C ILE A 381 -12.65 -14.40 -14.68
N GLU A 382 -11.73 -15.34 -14.40
CA GLU A 382 -11.95 -16.47 -13.51
C GLU A 382 -10.68 -16.71 -12.69
N ASN A 383 -10.79 -16.49 -11.36
CA ASN A 383 -9.68 -16.65 -10.43
C ASN A 383 -10.20 -17.00 -9.03
N GLU A 384 -10.26 -18.30 -8.69
CA GLU A 384 -10.63 -18.77 -7.34
C GLU A 384 -9.42 -19.21 -6.51
N TYR A 385 -8.25 -19.38 -7.15
CA TYR A 385 -7.10 -20.06 -6.55
C TYR A 385 -5.91 -19.17 -6.26
N LEU A 386 -5.77 -18.05 -6.99
CA LEU A 386 -4.65 -17.14 -6.82
C LEU A 386 -5.08 -15.89 -6.05
N ALA A 387 -4.26 -15.51 -5.08
CA ALA A 387 -4.49 -14.35 -4.23
C ALA A 387 -4.18 -13.03 -4.95
N PHE A 388 -4.79 -11.95 -4.49
CA PHE A 388 -4.59 -10.59 -5.00
C PHE A 388 -4.78 -10.49 -6.53
N ASP A 389 -3.98 -9.68 -7.18
CA ASP A 389 -3.89 -9.55 -8.64
C ASP A 389 -2.77 -10.42 -9.24
N HIS A 390 -2.33 -11.46 -8.53
CA HIS A 390 -1.19 -12.29 -8.94
C HIS A 390 -1.42 -13.00 -10.28
N LEU A 391 -2.68 -13.27 -10.65
CA LEU A 391 -3.00 -13.80 -11.97
C LEU A 391 -2.63 -12.82 -13.09
N LYS A 392 -2.87 -11.51 -12.90
CA LYS A 392 -2.46 -10.47 -13.84
C LYS A 392 -0.92 -10.38 -13.94
N ILE A 393 -0.24 -10.46 -12.79
CA ILE A 393 1.22 -10.43 -12.73
C ILE A 393 1.80 -11.59 -13.52
N ILE A 394 1.29 -12.82 -13.30
CA ILE A 394 1.72 -14.04 -14.01
C ILE A 394 1.49 -13.90 -15.53
N ALA A 395 0.31 -13.44 -15.94
CA ALA A 395 -0.01 -13.27 -17.36
C ALA A 395 0.92 -12.25 -18.05
N THR A 396 1.20 -11.14 -17.38
CA THR A 396 2.14 -10.11 -17.86
C THR A 396 3.56 -10.64 -17.93
N ALA A 397 4.01 -11.41 -16.93
CA ALA A 397 5.33 -12.03 -16.93
C ALA A 397 5.49 -13.08 -18.04
N LEU A 398 4.44 -13.82 -18.39
CA LEU A 398 4.42 -14.77 -19.51
C LEU A 398 4.57 -14.04 -20.86
N GLU A 399 3.88 -12.91 -21.04
CA GLU A 399 4.02 -12.10 -22.26
C GLU A 399 5.45 -11.54 -22.36
N TYR A 400 5.95 -10.94 -21.27
CA TYR A 400 7.33 -10.44 -21.20
C TYR A 400 8.34 -11.52 -21.55
N LEU A 401 8.24 -12.70 -20.93
CA LEU A 401 9.16 -13.81 -21.20
C LEU A 401 9.15 -14.23 -22.67
N LYS A 402 7.95 -14.38 -23.27
CA LYS A 402 7.81 -14.78 -24.69
C LYS A 402 8.42 -13.78 -25.66
N GLU A 403 8.34 -12.49 -25.35
CA GLU A 403 8.93 -11.42 -26.16
C GLU A 403 10.45 -11.42 -26.05
N HIS A 404 11.00 -11.57 -24.85
CA HIS A 404 12.42 -11.37 -24.55
C HIS A 404 13.30 -12.60 -24.80
N ILE A 405 12.78 -13.83 -24.66
CA ILE A 405 13.59 -15.04 -24.87
C ILE A 405 14.16 -15.17 -26.30
N GLN A 406 13.56 -14.54 -27.31
CA GLN A 406 14.06 -14.59 -28.68
C GLN A 406 15.15 -13.54 -28.95
N ALA A 407 15.04 -12.38 -28.30
CA ALA A 407 15.95 -11.25 -28.49
C ALA A 407 17.14 -11.29 -27.53
N GLU A 408 16.93 -11.74 -26.31
CA GLU A 408 17.88 -11.69 -25.20
C GLU A 408 18.36 -13.08 -24.77
N ASP A 409 19.41 -13.12 -23.98
CA ASP A 409 20.05 -14.36 -23.55
C ASP A 409 19.49 -14.92 -22.23
N ILE A 410 18.34 -14.38 -21.77
CA ILE A 410 17.70 -14.77 -20.50
C ILE A 410 17.30 -16.25 -20.42
N ILE A 411 17.02 -16.88 -21.55
CA ILE A 411 16.62 -18.29 -21.60
C ILE A 411 17.69 -19.24 -21.04
N TYR A 412 18.97 -18.84 -21.10
CA TYR A 412 20.06 -19.69 -20.62
C TYR A 412 20.05 -19.90 -19.10
N HIS A 413 19.34 -19.04 -18.35
CA HIS A 413 19.14 -19.21 -16.92
C HIS A 413 18.16 -20.35 -16.56
N LEU A 414 17.43 -20.87 -17.56
CA LEU A 414 16.57 -22.06 -17.43
C LEU A 414 17.28 -23.37 -17.80
N LEU A 415 18.56 -23.31 -18.08
CA LEU A 415 19.36 -24.43 -18.56
C LEU A 415 20.64 -24.61 -17.71
N PRO A 416 21.17 -25.82 -17.64
CA PRO A 416 22.50 -26.03 -17.08
C PRO A 416 23.56 -25.26 -17.87
N LYS A 417 24.72 -24.96 -17.25
CA LYS A 417 25.83 -24.21 -17.87
C LYS A 417 26.30 -24.82 -19.19
N GLU A 418 26.15 -26.13 -19.35
CA GLU A 418 26.43 -26.88 -20.58
C GLU A 418 25.18 -27.66 -20.98
N PHE A 419 24.70 -27.44 -22.20
CA PHE A 419 23.44 -27.99 -22.71
C PHE A 419 23.59 -28.46 -24.15
N THR A 420 22.70 -29.33 -24.61
CA THR A 420 22.58 -29.70 -26.01
C THR A 420 21.69 -28.72 -26.76
N LEU A 421 21.91 -28.53 -28.09
CA LEU A 421 21.00 -27.73 -28.91
C LEU A 421 19.54 -28.23 -28.85
N LYS A 422 19.36 -29.52 -28.60
CA LYS A 422 18.03 -30.11 -28.48
C LYS A 422 17.35 -29.68 -27.17
N GLU A 423 18.06 -29.69 -26.06
CA GLU A 423 17.54 -29.19 -24.78
C GLU A 423 17.16 -27.72 -24.88
N LEU A 424 18.02 -26.90 -25.47
CA LEU A 424 17.76 -25.48 -25.72
C LEU A 424 16.48 -25.30 -26.56
N GLN A 425 16.34 -26.04 -27.68
CA GLN A 425 15.17 -25.98 -28.54
C GLN A 425 13.90 -26.37 -27.80
N MET A 426 13.94 -27.45 -27.01
CA MET A 426 12.80 -27.91 -26.25
C MET A 426 12.40 -26.93 -25.15
N THR A 427 13.34 -26.21 -24.56
CA THR A 427 13.07 -25.11 -23.60
C THR A 427 12.34 -23.96 -24.30
N TYR A 428 12.78 -23.53 -25.50
CA TYR A 428 12.03 -22.56 -26.30
C TYR A 428 10.61 -23.06 -26.61
N GLU A 429 10.48 -24.30 -27.05
CA GLU A 429 9.18 -24.90 -27.41
C GLU A 429 8.22 -24.96 -26.21
N ALA A 430 8.72 -25.30 -25.02
CA ALA A 430 7.93 -25.35 -23.80
C ALA A 430 7.37 -23.98 -23.40
N ILE A 431 8.17 -22.91 -23.51
CA ILE A 431 7.77 -21.54 -23.18
C ILE A 431 6.82 -20.96 -24.25
N LEU A 432 7.16 -21.17 -25.53
CA LEU A 432 6.38 -20.62 -26.65
C LEU A 432 5.07 -21.39 -26.91
N GLY A 433 4.95 -22.61 -26.38
CA GLY A 433 3.79 -23.47 -26.62
C GLY A 433 3.67 -23.97 -28.06
N LYS A 434 4.76 -23.93 -28.84
CA LYS A 434 4.77 -24.35 -30.26
C LYS A 434 6.06 -25.07 -30.64
N LYS A 435 5.97 -26.02 -31.56
CA LYS A 435 7.16 -26.70 -32.12
C LYS A 435 7.94 -25.80 -33.06
N LEU A 436 9.26 -25.87 -32.98
CA LEU A 436 10.21 -25.14 -33.84
C LEU A 436 10.82 -26.05 -34.89
N ILE A 437 11.07 -25.51 -36.08
CA ILE A 437 11.70 -26.24 -37.15
C ILE A 437 13.23 -26.31 -36.88
N ASP A 438 13.77 -27.51 -36.70
CA ASP A 438 15.14 -27.80 -36.28
C ASP A 438 16.20 -27.01 -37.11
N SER A 439 16.05 -26.98 -38.43
CA SER A 439 17.03 -26.30 -39.33
C SER A 439 16.98 -24.77 -39.16
N VAL A 440 15.81 -24.19 -38.97
CA VAL A 440 15.62 -22.74 -38.73
C VAL A 440 16.18 -22.39 -37.37
N PHE A 441 15.79 -23.15 -36.33
CA PHE A 441 16.28 -22.93 -34.97
C PHE A 441 17.81 -22.94 -34.88
N ARG A 442 18.44 -23.99 -35.44
CA ARG A 442 19.92 -24.12 -35.45
C ARG A 442 20.62 -22.95 -36.14
N ARG A 443 20.03 -22.42 -37.20
CA ARG A 443 20.58 -21.25 -37.92
C ARG A 443 20.46 -19.99 -37.03
N THR A 444 19.34 -19.78 -36.38
CA THR A 444 19.11 -18.61 -35.53
C THR A 444 20.02 -18.60 -34.32
N ILE A 445 20.25 -19.77 -33.69
CA ILE A 445 20.98 -19.85 -32.42
C ILE A 445 22.50 -19.96 -32.61
N LYS A 446 22.99 -20.18 -33.85
CA LYS A 446 24.41 -20.45 -34.17
C LYS A 446 25.37 -19.41 -33.63
N GLU A 447 24.99 -18.13 -33.65
CA GLU A 447 25.84 -17.02 -33.19
C GLU A 447 25.73 -16.77 -31.67
N LYS A 448 24.72 -17.34 -31.03
CA LYS A 448 24.45 -17.17 -29.59
C LYS A 448 25.11 -18.24 -28.71
N VAL A 449 25.58 -19.34 -29.28
CA VAL A 449 26.17 -20.47 -28.56
C VAL A 449 27.54 -20.87 -29.05
N THR A 450 28.39 -21.31 -28.13
CA THR A 450 29.74 -21.82 -28.43
C THR A 450 29.79 -23.33 -28.16
N PRO A 451 30.27 -24.15 -29.14
CA PRO A 451 30.42 -25.60 -28.92
C PRO A 451 31.56 -25.90 -27.95
N THR A 452 31.37 -26.93 -27.11
CA THR A 452 32.40 -27.44 -26.23
C THR A 452 33.04 -28.72 -26.81
N GLU A 453 34.10 -29.23 -26.17
CA GLU A 453 34.70 -30.54 -26.51
C GLU A 453 33.99 -31.72 -25.84
N LYS A 454 32.93 -31.45 -25.03
CA LYS A 454 32.18 -32.44 -24.29
C LYS A 454 30.96 -32.94 -25.05
N PHE A 455 30.55 -34.17 -24.77
CA PHE A 455 29.39 -34.82 -25.34
C PHE A 455 28.53 -35.45 -24.24
N LYS A 456 27.21 -35.37 -24.42
CA LYS A 456 26.21 -36.03 -23.55
C LYS A 456 25.74 -37.32 -24.22
N ASN A 457 25.76 -38.42 -23.46
CA ASN A 457 25.21 -39.71 -23.88
C ASN A 457 23.80 -39.92 -23.33
N ASP A 458 22.80 -39.86 -24.19
CA ASP A 458 21.39 -40.04 -23.81
C ASP A 458 20.92 -41.47 -24.18
N GLY A 459 21.65 -42.54 -23.81
CA GLY A 459 21.35 -43.95 -23.96
C GLY A 459 20.64 -44.35 -25.27
N GLY A 460 21.38 -44.97 -26.21
CA GLY A 460 20.81 -45.49 -27.46
C GLY A 460 20.90 -44.62 -28.70
N HIS A 461 21.39 -43.41 -28.61
CA HIS A 461 21.61 -42.49 -29.72
C HIS A 461 23.07 -42.03 -29.81
N ARG A 462 23.49 -41.50 -30.99
CA ARG A 462 24.80 -40.89 -31.14
C ARG A 462 24.99 -39.79 -30.11
N PRO A 463 26.14 -39.68 -29.39
CA PRO A 463 26.41 -38.66 -28.42
C PRO A 463 26.15 -37.24 -28.94
N SER A 464 25.44 -36.44 -28.21
CA SER A 464 25.10 -35.05 -28.56
C SER A 464 26.15 -34.09 -28.01
N ARG A 465 26.68 -33.21 -28.87
CA ARG A 465 27.67 -32.20 -28.47
C ARG A 465 27.04 -31.20 -27.50
N LEU A 466 27.81 -30.84 -26.46
CA LEU A 466 27.41 -29.80 -25.52
C LEU A 466 27.83 -28.41 -25.98
N TYR A 467 27.06 -27.40 -25.65
CA TYR A 467 27.24 -25.99 -25.96
C TYR A 467 27.15 -25.17 -24.69
N ARG A 468 27.71 -23.95 -24.75
CA ARG A 468 27.54 -22.90 -23.71
C ARG A 468 26.96 -21.65 -24.36
N CYS A 469 26.33 -20.81 -23.59
CA CYS A 469 26.05 -19.43 -23.98
C CYS A 469 27.36 -18.74 -24.32
N ARG A 470 27.38 -17.88 -25.33
CA ARG A 470 28.57 -17.19 -25.84
C ARG A 470 28.99 -16.03 -24.92
#